data_94ef6fd07f38ef4c5149f6a6d4970ace
#
_entry.id   94ef6fd07f38ef4c5149f6a6d4970ace
#
_cell.length_a   1.000
_cell.length_b   1.000
_cell.length_c   1.000
_cell.angle_alpha   90.00
_cell.angle_beta   90.00
_cell.angle_gamma   90.00
#
_symmetry.space_group_name_H-M   'P 1'
#
loop_
_entity.id
_entity.type
_entity.pdbx_description
1 polymer ?
#
loop_
_entity_poly.entity_id
_entity_poly.type
_entity_poly.pdbx_seq_one_letter_code
_entity_poly.pdbx_strand_id
1 'polypeptide(L)'
;KAVFESWKLQGGTKETFLSNLQKNQEVKNIILSESPWVLEAQTEEQQKERIATLFDLNNIRSNNIAALTRLQELQNSNGAWSWYKGMNGSRSVTTYIAELNARLAMLTGEKLSGSALSLQQKAFAYLHQSALDEYKEILKAQKDGVKFTGVSGSILQYLYLIAISGEQVPAANKAAYTYYLSKVGELLTSPSMDTKAIAAIVLDKAGRKKEAQEFVASLKEHLTKTDEQGMFFAFNENPYTWGGMQMQAHVDVMEVLEQTGGNTDTVEEMKLWLLKQKQTQQWNSPVATADA
;
A
#
# COMPACT_ATOMS: atom_id res chain seq x y z
N LYS A 1 -3.46 16.67 1.50
CA LYS A 1 -3.28 17.80 0.56
C LYS A 1 -4.60 18.09 -0.14
N ALA A 2 -5.17 17.16 -0.92
CA ALA A 2 -6.41 17.37 -1.68
C ALA A 2 -7.58 17.82 -0.79
N VAL A 3 -7.80 17.19 0.34
CA VAL A 3 -8.85 17.56 1.31
C VAL A 3 -8.64 18.99 1.84
N PHE A 4 -7.40 19.36 2.17
CA PHE A 4 -7.07 20.69 2.65
C PHE A 4 -7.22 21.76 1.56
N GLU A 5 -6.79 21.47 0.34
CA GLU A 5 -6.98 22.38 -0.81
C GLU A 5 -8.45 22.55 -1.16
N SER A 6 -9.23 21.46 -1.21
CA SER A 6 -10.68 21.53 -1.41
C SER A 6 -11.38 22.37 -0.34
N TRP A 7 -11.02 22.17 0.92
CA TRP A 7 -11.56 22.93 2.03
C TRP A 7 -11.17 24.43 1.95
N LYS A 8 -9.93 24.73 1.58
CA LYS A 8 -9.46 26.11 1.37
C LYS A 8 -10.20 26.81 0.24
N LEU A 9 -10.51 26.09 -0.84
CA LEU A 9 -11.32 26.58 -1.97
C LEU A 9 -12.78 26.87 -1.56
N GLN A 10 -13.28 26.22 -0.50
CA GLN A 10 -14.61 26.47 0.05
C GLN A 10 -14.64 27.65 1.04
N GLY A 11 -13.58 28.47 1.11
CA GLY A 11 -13.48 29.64 1.96
C GLY A 11 -13.08 29.37 3.41
N GLY A 12 -12.52 28.17 3.68
CA GLY A 12 -12.00 27.83 4.99
C GLY A 12 -10.70 28.55 5.32
N THR A 13 -10.57 29.04 6.55
CA THR A 13 -9.32 29.61 7.09
C THR A 13 -8.59 28.57 7.92
N LYS A 14 -7.28 28.81 8.15
CA LYS A 14 -6.45 27.97 9.03
C LYS A 14 -7.08 27.82 10.42
N GLU A 15 -7.62 28.89 10.94
CA GLU A 15 -8.30 28.95 12.25
C GLU A 15 -9.57 28.11 12.27
N THR A 16 -10.38 28.17 11.20
CA THR A 16 -11.60 27.36 11.08
C THR A 16 -11.28 25.87 10.99
N PHE A 17 -10.22 25.49 10.27
CA PHE A 17 -9.75 24.12 10.18
C PHE A 17 -9.32 23.60 11.56
N LEU A 18 -8.49 24.35 12.26
CA LEU A 18 -8.03 23.98 13.60
C LEU A 18 -9.18 23.89 14.61
N SER A 19 -10.17 24.79 14.52
CA SER A 19 -11.37 24.73 15.36
C SER A 19 -12.21 23.47 15.07
N ASN A 20 -12.34 23.06 13.81
CA ASN A 20 -13.05 21.84 13.46
C ASN A 20 -12.28 20.58 13.86
N LEU A 21 -10.95 20.58 13.72
CA LEU A 21 -10.09 19.51 14.19
C LEU A 21 -10.19 19.31 15.70
N GLN A 22 -10.31 20.39 16.48
CA GLN A 22 -10.51 20.33 17.93
C GLN A 22 -11.83 19.68 18.33
N LYS A 23 -12.88 19.81 17.52
CA LYS A 23 -14.18 19.18 17.77
C LYS A 23 -14.16 17.68 17.57
N ASN A 24 -13.22 17.17 16.76
CA ASN A 24 -13.02 15.74 16.55
C ASN A 24 -11.84 15.26 17.39
N GLN A 25 -12.14 14.82 18.62
CA GLN A 25 -11.14 14.40 19.60
C GLN A 25 -10.31 13.20 19.10
N GLU A 26 -10.92 12.31 18.32
CA GLU A 26 -10.23 11.12 17.80
C GLU A 26 -9.18 11.49 16.76
N VAL A 27 -9.54 12.34 15.80
CA VAL A 27 -8.58 12.84 14.78
C VAL A 27 -7.48 13.66 15.45
N LYS A 28 -7.82 14.48 16.46
CA LYS A 28 -6.81 15.22 17.24
C LYS A 28 -5.81 14.27 17.90
N ASN A 29 -6.29 13.22 18.57
CA ASN A 29 -5.43 12.24 19.24
C ASN A 29 -4.52 11.48 18.26
N ILE A 30 -5.05 11.11 17.08
CA ILE A 30 -4.26 10.45 16.04
C ILE A 30 -3.13 11.38 15.55
N ILE A 31 -3.44 12.63 15.22
CA ILE A 31 -2.43 13.61 14.77
C ILE A 31 -1.36 13.81 15.85
N LEU A 32 -1.74 13.95 17.11
CA LEU A 32 -0.81 14.12 18.21
C LEU A 32 0.08 12.88 18.40
N SER A 33 -0.47 11.68 18.27
CA SER A 33 0.32 10.44 18.41
C SER A 33 1.32 10.22 17.28
N GLU A 34 1.00 10.68 16.05
CA GLU A 34 1.89 10.57 14.89
C GLU A 34 2.91 11.71 14.79
N SER A 35 2.75 12.75 15.60
CA SER A 35 3.61 13.92 15.57
C SER A 35 4.18 14.19 16.96
N PRO A 36 5.14 13.39 17.47
CA PRO A 36 5.71 13.52 18.81
C PRO A 36 6.23 14.93 19.09
N TRP A 37 6.81 15.60 18.09
CA TRP A 37 7.27 16.99 18.19
C TRP A 37 6.15 18.01 18.44
N VAL A 38 4.90 17.66 18.14
CA VAL A 38 3.73 18.47 18.50
C VAL A 38 3.41 18.32 19.99
N LEU A 39 3.61 17.12 20.56
CA LEU A 39 3.43 16.85 21.98
C LEU A 39 4.44 17.57 22.88
N GLU A 40 5.64 17.87 22.35
CA GLU A 40 6.65 18.65 23.06
C GLU A 40 6.26 20.11 23.28
N ALA A 41 5.16 20.58 22.65
CA ALA A 41 4.65 21.92 22.87
C ALA A 41 4.08 22.07 24.29
N GLN A 42 4.48 23.11 24.98
CA GLN A 42 4.11 23.36 26.38
C GLN A 42 2.71 23.97 26.55
N THR A 43 2.16 24.53 25.47
CA THR A 43 0.85 25.18 25.48
C THR A 43 -0.03 24.67 24.34
N GLU A 44 -1.35 24.76 24.54
CA GLU A 44 -2.34 24.39 23.51
C GLU A 44 -2.23 25.25 22.25
N GLU A 45 -1.85 26.51 22.39
CA GLU A 45 -1.61 27.43 21.26
C GLU A 45 -0.40 26.96 20.44
N GLN A 46 0.69 26.59 21.10
CA GLN A 46 1.87 26.01 20.44
C GLN A 46 1.55 24.69 19.75
N GLN A 47 0.71 23.85 20.35
CA GLN A 47 0.25 22.61 19.71
C GLN A 47 -0.54 22.90 18.43
N LYS A 48 -1.47 23.89 18.49
CA LYS A 48 -2.24 24.34 17.31
C LYS A 48 -1.33 24.86 16.20
N GLU A 49 -0.36 25.68 16.54
CA GLU A 49 0.59 26.24 15.59
C GLU A 49 1.44 25.13 14.93
N ARG A 50 1.92 24.17 15.71
CA ARG A 50 2.65 23.02 15.20
C ARG A 50 1.78 22.13 14.31
N ILE A 51 0.54 21.83 14.70
CA ILE A 51 -0.41 21.11 13.83
C ILE A 51 -0.63 21.87 12.52
N ALA A 52 -0.78 23.19 12.58
CA ALA A 52 -0.96 24.01 11.40
C ALA A 52 0.24 23.95 10.44
N THR A 53 1.46 23.75 10.96
CA THR A 53 2.67 23.57 10.17
C THR A 53 2.64 22.28 9.36
N LEU A 54 1.97 21.22 9.83
CA LEU A 54 1.76 19.97 9.06
C LEU A 54 0.97 20.21 7.77
N PHE A 55 0.11 21.22 7.74
CA PHE A 55 -0.71 21.59 6.59
C PHE A 55 -0.14 22.76 5.79
N ASP A 56 1.06 23.22 6.13
CA ASP A 56 1.75 24.23 5.32
C ASP A 56 2.17 23.62 3.98
N LEU A 57 1.52 24.08 2.91
CA LEU A 57 1.75 23.59 1.56
C LEU A 57 3.19 23.76 1.07
N ASN A 58 3.90 24.82 1.54
CA ASN A 58 5.28 25.06 1.20
C ASN A 58 6.19 24.01 1.86
N ASN A 59 5.95 23.71 3.14
CA ASN A 59 6.68 22.67 3.85
C ASN A 59 6.42 21.29 3.24
N ILE A 60 5.16 20.95 2.96
CA ILE A 60 4.81 19.70 2.28
C ILE A 60 5.53 19.60 0.92
N ARG A 61 5.50 20.68 0.13
CA ARG A 61 6.17 20.71 -1.18
C ARG A 61 7.68 20.54 -1.06
N SER A 62 8.30 21.25 -0.13
CA SER A 62 9.75 21.16 0.10
C SER A 62 10.16 19.76 0.57
N ASN A 63 9.40 19.16 1.47
CA ASN A 63 9.64 17.81 1.95
C ASN A 63 9.47 16.77 0.82
N ASN A 64 8.45 16.92 -0.03
CA ASN A 64 8.26 16.05 -1.19
C ASN A 64 9.42 16.15 -2.18
N ILE A 65 9.90 17.37 -2.47
CA ILE A 65 11.06 17.57 -3.35
C ILE A 65 12.31 16.91 -2.74
N ALA A 66 12.56 17.12 -1.45
CA ALA A 66 13.70 16.52 -0.75
C ALA A 66 13.62 14.97 -0.75
N ALA A 67 12.44 14.42 -0.51
CA ALA A 67 12.21 12.97 -0.53
C ALA A 67 12.44 12.37 -1.93
N LEU A 68 11.93 13.01 -2.99
CA LEU A 68 12.15 12.56 -4.37
C LEU A 68 13.63 12.66 -4.76
N THR A 69 14.31 13.75 -4.38
CA THR A 69 15.77 13.90 -4.61
C THR A 69 16.52 12.77 -3.91
N ARG A 70 16.16 12.45 -2.67
CA ARG A 70 16.79 11.36 -1.94
C ARG A 70 16.52 9.99 -2.56
N LEU A 71 15.31 9.73 -3.02
CA LEU A 71 14.99 8.50 -3.76
C LEU A 71 15.79 8.40 -5.05
N GLN A 72 15.98 9.51 -5.77
CA GLN A 72 16.80 9.56 -6.98
C GLN A 72 18.27 9.25 -6.72
N GLU A 73 18.85 9.79 -5.64
CA GLU A 73 20.23 9.50 -5.23
C GLU A 73 20.46 8.05 -4.82
N LEU A 74 19.42 7.39 -4.31
CA LEU A 74 19.48 6.01 -3.84
C LEU A 74 19.12 4.99 -4.92
N GLN A 75 18.55 5.42 -6.05
CA GLN A 75 18.23 4.51 -7.15
C GLN A 75 19.51 4.10 -7.89
N ASN A 76 19.75 2.81 -8.00
CA ASN A 76 20.88 2.26 -8.73
C ASN A 76 20.74 2.51 -10.25
N SER A 77 21.84 2.41 -10.98
CA SER A 77 21.87 2.63 -12.44
C SER A 77 20.94 1.70 -13.23
N ASN A 78 20.65 0.51 -12.70
CA ASN A 78 19.71 -0.45 -13.29
C ASN A 78 18.22 -0.19 -12.94
N GLY A 79 17.93 0.91 -12.24
CA GLY A 79 16.57 1.29 -11.84
C GLY A 79 16.07 0.70 -10.52
N ALA A 80 16.83 -0.17 -9.88
CA ALA A 80 16.46 -0.75 -8.59
C ALA A 80 16.85 0.14 -7.41
N TRP A 81 16.15 -0.02 -6.29
CA TRP A 81 16.62 0.43 -4.98
C TRP A 81 17.16 -0.75 -4.17
N SER A 82 18.04 -0.45 -3.23
CA SER A 82 18.66 -1.40 -2.33
C SER A 82 18.37 -1.06 -0.87
N TRP A 83 18.57 -2.02 0.04
CA TRP A 83 18.42 -1.79 1.48
C TRP A 83 19.36 -0.71 2.02
N TYR A 84 20.59 -0.69 1.51
CA TYR A 84 21.59 0.30 1.88
C TYR A 84 22.33 0.80 0.63
N LYS A 85 22.79 2.03 0.69
CA LYS A 85 23.56 2.65 -0.40
C LYS A 85 24.80 1.79 -0.76
N GLY A 86 24.96 1.49 -2.04
CA GLY A 86 26.08 0.70 -2.56
C GLY A 86 25.85 -0.82 -2.59
N MET A 87 24.72 -1.30 -2.10
CA MET A 87 24.33 -2.71 -2.26
C MET A 87 23.68 -2.96 -3.63
N ASN A 88 23.66 -4.24 -4.02
CA ASN A 88 22.90 -4.68 -5.18
C ASN A 88 21.41 -4.34 -5.02
N GLY A 89 20.75 -4.05 -6.16
CA GLY A 89 19.32 -3.76 -6.17
C GLY A 89 18.49 -4.88 -5.54
N SER A 90 17.54 -4.51 -4.71
CA SER A 90 16.59 -5.43 -4.07
C SER A 90 15.25 -5.35 -4.80
N ARG A 91 14.77 -6.48 -5.30
CA ARG A 91 13.47 -6.57 -5.94
C ARG A 91 12.33 -6.15 -4.98
N SER A 92 12.35 -6.62 -3.74
CA SER A 92 11.33 -6.30 -2.75
C SER A 92 11.29 -4.81 -2.41
N VAL A 93 12.45 -4.17 -2.16
CA VAL A 93 12.52 -2.72 -1.90
C VAL A 93 12.03 -1.93 -3.11
N THR A 94 12.44 -2.34 -4.32
CA THR A 94 12.05 -1.67 -5.56
C THR A 94 10.54 -1.78 -5.81
N THR A 95 9.97 -2.97 -5.62
CA THR A 95 8.52 -3.20 -5.75
C THR A 95 7.76 -2.33 -4.75
N TYR A 96 8.18 -2.33 -3.48
CA TYR A 96 7.50 -1.57 -2.42
C TYR A 96 7.50 -0.05 -2.69
N ILE A 97 8.64 0.53 -3.09
CA ILE A 97 8.70 1.96 -3.42
C ILE A 97 7.82 2.29 -4.64
N ALA A 98 7.87 1.44 -5.69
CA ALA A 98 7.05 1.63 -6.87
C ALA A 98 5.55 1.49 -6.57
N GLU A 99 5.18 0.58 -5.66
CA GLU A 99 3.83 0.37 -5.20
C GLU A 99 3.28 1.56 -4.41
N LEU A 100 4.06 2.10 -3.47
CA LEU A 100 3.68 3.32 -2.74
C LEU A 100 3.42 4.50 -3.69
N ASN A 101 4.25 4.67 -4.70
CA ASN A 101 4.03 5.70 -5.73
C ASN A 101 2.74 5.45 -6.53
N ALA A 102 2.46 4.21 -6.91
CA ALA A 102 1.25 3.85 -7.64
C ALA A 102 -0.02 4.03 -6.77
N ARG A 103 0.02 3.60 -5.51
CA ARG A 103 -1.06 3.81 -4.53
C ARG A 103 -1.31 5.31 -4.31
N LEU A 104 -0.25 6.10 -4.14
CA LEU A 104 -0.38 7.55 -3.98
C LEU A 104 -1.06 8.20 -5.19
N ALA A 105 -0.67 7.82 -6.41
CA ALA A 105 -1.29 8.31 -7.63
C ALA A 105 -2.77 7.89 -7.72
N MET A 106 -3.10 6.66 -7.34
CA MET A 106 -4.48 6.14 -7.32
C MET A 106 -5.34 6.91 -6.31
N LEU A 107 -4.85 7.11 -5.09
CA LEU A 107 -5.59 7.78 -4.01
C LEU A 107 -5.78 9.28 -4.25
N THR A 108 -4.80 9.94 -4.87
CA THR A 108 -4.89 11.38 -5.17
C THR A 108 -5.58 11.69 -6.49
N GLY A 109 -5.75 10.70 -7.36
CA GLY A 109 -6.17 10.90 -8.74
C GLY A 109 -5.14 11.64 -9.61
N GLU A 110 -3.97 11.97 -9.06
CA GLU A 110 -2.91 12.70 -9.75
C GLU A 110 -1.92 11.71 -10.39
N LYS A 111 -1.69 11.85 -11.69
CA LYS A 111 -0.66 11.07 -12.39
C LYS A 111 0.73 11.49 -11.95
N LEU A 112 1.64 10.51 -11.81
CA LEU A 112 3.04 10.79 -11.59
C LEU A 112 3.61 11.64 -12.73
N SER A 113 4.44 12.60 -12.40
CA SER A 113 5.07 13.51 -13.36
C SER A 113 6.51 13.81 -12.98
N GLY A 114 7.26 14.39 -13.92
CA GLY A 114 8.65 14.83 -13.67
C GLY A 114 9.57 13.71 -13.19
N SER A 115 10.31 13.99 -12.12
CA SER A 115 11.27 13.04 -11.53
C SER A 115 10.60 11.80 -10.97
N ALA A 116 9.43 11.91 -10.35
CA ALA A 116 8.69 10.76 -9.81
C ALA A 116 8.33 9.76 -10.92
N LEU A 117 7.85 10.23 -12.07
CA LEU A 117 7.57 9.38 -13.22
C LEU A 117 8.85 8.71 -13.76
N SER A 118 9.94 9.45 -13.87
CA SER A 118 11.23 8.90 -14.35
C SER A 118 11.75 7.80 -13.43
N LEU A 119 11.67 7.99 -12.10
CA LEU A 119 12.06 6.99 -11.11
C LEU A 119 11.20 5.72 -11.23
N GLN A 120 9.89 5.90 -11.39
CA GLN A 120 8.93 4.83 -11.56
C GLN A 120 9.19 4.01 -12.83
N GLN A 121 9.44 4.67 -13.95
CA GLN A 121 9.75 4.00 -15.24
C GLN A 121 11.02 3.14 -15.16
N LYS A 122 12.07 3.65 -14.51
CA LYS A 122 13.30 2.88 -14.29
C LYS A 122 13.06 1.67 -13.38
N ALA A 123 12.25 1.84 -12.32
CA ALA A 123 11.87 0.74 -11.45
C ALA A 123 11.09 -0.34 -12.21
N PHE A 124 10.13 0.04 -13.05
CA PHE A 124 9.41 -0.92 -13.90
C PHE A 124 10.34 -1.66 -14.86
N ALA A 125 11.29 -0.98 -15.50
CA ALA A 125 12.24 -1.65 -16.37
C ALA A 125 13.02 -2.76 -15.63
N TYR A 126 13.48 -2.49 -14.42
CA TYR A 126 14.14 -3.47 -13.57
C TYR A 126 13.20 -4.62 -13.17
N LEU A 127 11.96 -4.32 -12.76
CA LEU A 127 11.00 -5.32 -12.32
C LEU A 127 10.53 -6.21 -13.48
N HIS A 128 10.30 -5.65 -14.65
CA HIS A 128 10.01 -6.40 -15.86
C HIS A 128 11.12 -7.39 -16.20
N GLN A 129 12.38 -6.93 -16.14
CA GLN A 129 13.53 -7.81 -16.39
C GLN A 129 13.61 -8.93 -15.34
N SER A 130 13.45 -8.61 -14.06
CA SER A 130 13.46 -9.58 -12.97
C SER A 130 12.37 -10.64 -13.12
N ALA A 131 11.16 -10.24 -13.49
CA ALA A 131 10.06 -11.17 -13.74
C ALA A 131 10.31 -12.06 -14.96
N LEU A 132 10.91 -11.51 -16.03
CA LEU A 132 11.27 -12.28 -17.23
C LEU A 132 12.36 -13.31 -16.93
N ASP A 133 13.35 -12.95 -16.13
CA ASP A 133 14.43 -13.87 -15.77
C ASP A 133 13.93 -15.02 -14.89
N GLU A 134 13.08 -14.73 -13.90
CA GLU A 134 12.41 -15.80 -13.12
C GLU A 134 11.57 -16.71 -14.02
N TYR A 135 10.86 -16.17 -15.00
CA TYR A 135 10.10 -16.99 -15.95
C TYR A 135 10.97 -17.93 -16.76
N LYS A 136 12.13 -17.47 -17.24
CA LYS A 136 13.09 -18.32 -17.96
C LYS A 136 13.61 -19.44 -17.09
N GLU A 137 13.91 -19.18 -15.82
CA GLU A 137 14.33 -20.23 -14.87
C GLU A 137 13.20 -21.24 -14.60
N ILE A 138 11.96 -20.78 -14.47
CA ILE A 138 10.79 -21.68 -14.36
C ILE A 138 10.69 -22.58 -15.58
N LEU A 139 10.78 -22.04 -16.79
CA LEU A 139 10.69 -22.82 -18.03
C LEU A 139 11.84 -23.84 -18.13
N LYS A 140 13.03 -23.49 -17.68
CA LYS A 140 14.17 -24.40 -17.61
C LYS A 140 13.90 -25.56 -16.65
N ALA A 141 13.48 -25.22 -15.42
CA ALA A 141 13.19 -26.24 -14.40
C ALA A 141 12.00 -27.15 -14.80
N GLN A 142 11.00 -26.63 -15.53
CA GLN A 142 9.91 -27.45 -16.07
C GLN A 142 10.39 -28.48 -17.10
N LYS A 143 11.39 -28.17 -17.92
CA LYS A 143 12.01 -29.12 -18.83
C LYS A 143 12.69 -30.28 -18.08
N ASP A 144 13.17 -29.97 -16.86
CA ASP A 144 13.79 -30.96 -15.98
C ASP A 144 12.73 -31.70 -15.11
N GLY A 145 11.44 -31.54 -15.42
CA GLY A 145 10.34 -32.25 -14.77
C GLY A 145 9.82 -31.58 -13.46
N VAL A 146 10.31 -30.39 -13.09
CA VAL A 146 9.83 -29.69 -11.91
C VAL A 146 8.44 -29.07 -12.19
N LYS A 147 7.49 -29.34 -11.30
CA LYS A 147 6.15 -28.75 -11.36
C LYS A 147 6.08 -27.51 -10.47
N PHE A 148 5.56 -26.42 -11.01
CA PHE A 148 5.31 -25.19 -10.26
C PHE A 148 3.80 -25.01 -10.06
N THR A 149 3.40 -24.72 -8.83
CA THR A 149 2.04 -24.38 -8.44
C THR A 149 1.99 -22.95 -7.91
N GLY A 150 0.97 -22.19 -8.30
CA GLY A 150 0.84 -20.79 -7.90
C GLY A 150 1.93 -19.88 -8.48
N VAL A 151 2.17 -18.79 -7.81
CA VAL A 151 3.21 -17.80 -8.10
C VAL A 151 3.98 -17.46 -6.82
N SER A 152 5.25 -17.04 -6.96
CA SER A 152 6.03 -16.53 -5.83
C SER A 152 5.41 -15.21 -5.29
N GLY A 153 5.63 -14.91 -4.01
CA GLY A 153 5.17 -13.65 -3.42
C GLY A 153 5.69 -12.43 -4.18
N SER A 154 6.94 -12.46 -4.64
CA SER A 154 7.53 -11.38 -5.43
C SER A 154 6.90 -11.23 -6.82
N ILE A 155 6.42 -12.31 -7.43
CA ILE A 155 5.66 -12.24 -8.68
C ILE A 155 4.25 -11.72 -8.42
N LEU A 156 3.60 -12.15 -7.36
CA LEU A 156 2.28 -11.67 -7.00
C LEU A 156 2.29 -10.15 -6.78
N GLN A 157 3.27 -9.63 -6.04
CA GLN A 157 3.47 -8.19 -5.84
C GLN A 157 3.75 -7.45 -7.17
N TYR A 158 4.53 -8.04 -8.06
CA TYR A 158 4.76 -7.48 -9.39
C TYR A 158 3.46 -7.40 -10.22
N LEU A 159 2.62 -8.45 -10.21
CA LEU A 159 1.32 -8.45 -10.89
C LEU A 159 0.37 -7.40 -10.28
N TYR A 160 0.36 -7.29 -8.97
CA TYR A 160 -0.43 -6.29 -8.25
C TYR A 160 0.02 -4.87 -8.62
N LEU A 161 1.31 -4.59 -8.60
CA LEU A 161 1.85 -3.29 -8.99
C LEU A 161 1.43 -2.90 -10.42
N ILE A 162 1.48 -3.83 -11.38
CA ILE A 162 0.97 -3.60 -12.74
C ILE A 162 -0.53 -3.31 -12.71
N ALA A 163 -1.30 -4.08 -11.94
CA ALA A 163 -2.74 -3.95 -11.86
C ALA A 163 -3.21 -2.58 -11.33
N ILE A 164 -2.54 -2.04 -10.30
CA ILE A 164 -2.91 -0.76 -9.68
C ILE A 164 -2.34 0.45 -10.41
N SER A 165 -1.15 0.33 -11.03
CA SER A 165 -0.51 1.43 -11.76
C SER A 165 -1.04 1.62 -13.19
N GLY A 166 -1.63 0.59 -13.77
CA GLY A 166 -1.99 0.58 -15.20
C GLY A 166 -0.79 0.52 -16.14
N GLU A 167 0.37 0.09 -15.64
CA GLU A 167 1.60 -0.05 -16.44
C GLU A 167 1.40 -1.02 -17.60
N GLN A 168 1.94 -0.65 -18.74
CA GLN A 168 1.87 -1.49 -19.94
C GLN A 168 2.96 -2.56 -19.92
N VAL A 169 2.54 -3.81 -19.99
CA VAL A 169 3.48 -4.93 -20.04
C VAL A 169 4.23 -4.94 -21.36
N PRO A 170 5.56 -4.84 -21.38
CA PRO A 170 6.37 -4.89 -22.58
C PRO A 170 6.14 -6.17 -23.39
N ALA A 171 6.26 -6.08 -24.72
CA ALA A 171 6.04 -7.23 -25.61
C ALA A 171 6.87 -8.46 -25.21
N ALA A 172 8.13 -8.27 -24.80
CA ALA A 172 9.02 -9.33 -24.34
C ALA A 172 8.51 -10.04 -23.06
N ASN A 173 7.73 -9.36 -22.22
CA ASN A 173 7.21 -9.86 -20.96
C ASN A 173 5.81 -10.48 -21.06
N LYS A 174 5.11 -10.34 -22.21
CA LYS A 174 3.72 -10.81 -22.34
C LYS A 174 3.53 -12.28 -22.03
N ALA A 175 4.45 -13.13 -22.51
CA ALA A 175 4.38 -14.57 -22.25
C ALA A 175 4.54 -14.89 -20.76
N ALA A 176 5.51 -14.26 -20.09
CA ALA A 176 5.72 -14.38 -18.65
C ALA A 176 4.51 -13.89 -17.85
N TYR A 177 4.01 -12.71 -18.18
CA TYR A 177 2.83 -12.12 -17.53
C TYR A 177 1.59 -13.02 -17.65
N THR A 178 1.30 -13.52 -18.87
CA THR A 178 0.17 -14.44 -19.10
C THR A 178 0.31 -15.74 -18.32
N TYR A 179 1.52 -16.30 -18.29
CA TYR A 179 1.82 -17.50 -17.51
C TYR A 179 1.55 -17.26 -16.02
N TYR A 180 2.11 -16.20 -15.45
CA TYR A 180 1.92 -15.87 -14.04
C TYR A 180 0.45 -15.61 -13.69
N LEU A 181 -0.24 -14.82 -14.51
CA LEU A 181 -1.65 -14.53 -14.31
C LEU A 181 -2.52 -15.81 -14.33
N SER A 182 -2.16 -16.80 -15.16
CA SER A 182 -2.87 -18.09 -15.19
C SER A 182 -2.75 -18.89 -13.90
N LYS A 183 -1.71 -18.62 -13.10
CA LYS A 183 -1.41 -19.30 -11.84
C LYS A 183 -1.99 -18.61 -10.58
N VAL A 184 -2.48 -17.39 -10.71
CA VAL A 184 -2.99 -16.60 -9.54
C VAL A 184 -4.18 -17.30 -8.89
N GLY A 185 -5.08 -17.91 -9.67
CA GLY A 185 -6.25 -18.63 -9.15
C GLY A 185 -5.90 -19.78 -8.17
N GLU A 186 -4.72 -20.36 -8.33
CA GLU A 186 -4.25 -21.45 -7.45
C GLU A 186 -3.97 -20.96 -6.01
N LEU A 187 -3.88 -19.64 -5.79
CA LEU A 187 -3.67 -19.02 -4.48
C LEU A 187 -4.94 -18.95 -3.60
N LEU A 188 -6.10 -19.36 -4.11
CA LEU A 188 -7.35 -19.36 -3.32
C LEU A 188 -7.23 -20.21 -2.06
N THR A 189 -6.42 -21.26 -2.09
CA THR A 189 -6.15 -22.15 -0.94
C THR A 189 -5.04 -21.64 -0.01
N SER A 190 -4.45 -20.47 -0.30
CA SER A 190 -3.43 -19.87 0.58
C SER A 190 -4.00 -19.59 1.97
N PRO A 191 -3.26 -19.86 3.05
CA PRO A 191 -3.66 -19.48 4.39
C PRO A 191 -3.48 -17.98 4.67
N SER A 192 -2.75 -17.26 3.81
CA SER A 192 -2.40 -15.85 3.99
C SER A 192 -3.50 -14.94 3.42
N MET A 193 -4.03 -14.04 4.26
CA MET A 193 -5.10 -13.11 3.89
C MET A 193 -4.60 -12.02 2.93
N ASP A 194 -3.39 -11.49 3.15
CA ASP A 194 -2.74 -10.54 2.25
C ASP A 194 -2.54 -11.15 0.85
N THR A 195 -2.03 -12.37 0.77
CA THR A 195 -1.89 -13.11 -0.49
C THR A 195 -3.23 -13.23 -1.23
N LYS A 196 -4.30 -13.58 -0.52
CA LYS A 196 -5.64 -13.68 -1.12
C LYS A 196 -6.18 -12.31 -1.56
N ALA A 197 -5.98 -11.27 -0.76
CA ALA A 197 -6.44 -9.93 -1.08
C ALA A 197 -5.76 -9.39 -2.34
N ILE A 198 -4.43 -9.49 -2.39
CA ILE A 198 -3.64 -9.07 -3.56
C ILE A 198 -4.02 -9.88 -4.81
N ALA A 199 -4.19 -11.20 -4.68
CA ALA A 199 -4.63 -12.06 -5.78
C ALA A 199 -6.01 -11.66 -6.31
N ALA A 200 -6.95 -11.32 -5.44
CA ALA A 200 -8.28 -10.87 -5.83
C ALA A 200 -8.23 -9.56 -6.64
N ILE A 201 -7.42 -8.58 -6.21
CA ILE A 201 -7.23 -7.32 -6.95
C ILE A 201 -6.63 -7.60 -8.34
N VAL A 202 -5.60 -8.42 -8.41
CA VAL A 202 -4.96 -8.80 -9.68
C VAL A 202 -5.97 -9.45 -10.64
N LEU A 203 -6.80 -10.37 -10.15
CA LEU A 203 -7.82 -11.06 -10.94
C LEU A 203 -8.93 -10.09 -11.38
N ASP A 204 -9.40 -9.21 -10.50
CA ASP A 204 -10.42 -8.22 -10.85
C ASP A 204 -9.94 -7.27 -11.95
N LYS A 205 -8.74 -6.71 -11.81
CA LYS A 205 -8.12 -5.82 -12.82
C LYS A 205 -7.81 -6.53 -14.13
N ALA A 206 -7.55 -7.83 -14.10
CA ALA A 206 -7.39 -8.66 -15.30
C ALA A 206 -8.72 -9.08 -15.95
N GLY A 207 -9.86 -8.64 -15.43
CA GLY A 207 -11.21 -8.96 -15.94
C GLY A 207 -11.74 -10.33 -15.50
N ARG A 208 -11.02 -11.07 -14.65
CA ARG A 208 -11.42 -12.38 -14.09
C ARG A 208 -12.30 -12.19 -12.85
N LYS A 209 -13.35 -11.37 -12.98
CA LYS A 209 -14.18 -10.92 -11.86
C LYS A 209 -14.82 -12.03 -11.04
N LYS A 210 -15.26 -13.11 -11.70
CA LYS A 210 -15.86 -14.27 -10.99
C LYS A 210 -14.86 -14.88 -10.01
N GLU A 211 -13.64 -15.12 -10.47
CA GLU A 211 -12.58 -15.67 -9.63
C GLU A 211 -12.19 -14.70 -8.50
N ALA A 212 -12.08 -13.40 -8.80
CA ALA A 212 -11.85 -12.38 -7.78
C ALA A 212 -12.90 -12.43 -6.66
N GLN A 213 -14.19 -12.60 -7.00
CA GLN A 213 -15.27 -12.73 -6.03
C GLN A 213 -15.16 -14.01 -5.17
N GLU A 214 -14.61 -15.10 -5.69
CA GLU A 214 -14.34 -16.32 -4.90
C GLU A 214 -13.30 -16.04 -3.80
N PHE A 215 -12.26 -15.26 -4.12
CA PHE A 215 -11.28 -14.79 -3.14
C PHE A 215 -11.91 -13.85 -2.10
N VAL A 216 -12.73 -12.90 -2.54
CA VAL A 216 -13.45 -11.97 -1.64
C VAL A 216 -14.37 -12.75 -0.70
N ALA A 217 -15.10 -13.75 -1.18
CA ALA A 217 -15.94 -14.60 -0.34
C ALA A 217 -15.11 -15.33 0.71
N SER A 218 -13.98 -15.93 0.29
CA SER A 218 -13.07 -16.61 1.22
C SER A 218 -12.47 -15.66 2.27
N LEU A 219 -12.17 -14.42 1.93
CA LEU A 219 -11.68 -13.42 2.89
C LEU A 219 -12.76 -13.05 3.92
N LYS A 220 -14.00 -12.87 3.47
CA LYS A 220 -15.12 -12.52 4.34
C LYS A 220 -15.45 -13.60 5.38
N GLU A 221 -15.23 -14.87 5.06
CA GLU A 221 -15.44 -15.99 6.00
C GLU A 221 -14.54 -15.91 7.24
N HIS A 222 -13.41 -15.20 7.14
CA HIS A 222 -12.45 -15.03 8.23
C HIS A 222 -12.65 -13.73 9.03
N LEU A 223 -13.57 -12.86 8.62
CA LEU A 223 -13.87 -11.63 9.35
C LEU A 223 -14.66 -11.91 10.62
N THR A 224 -14.21 -11.37 11.73
CA THR A 224 -14.91 -11.37 13.01
C THR A 224 -15.50 -9.98 13.23
N LYS A 225 -16.75 -9.93 13.74
CA LYS A 225 -17.41 -8.67 14.11
C LYS A 225 -17.67 -8.63 15.60
N THR A 226 -17.34 -7.49 16.22
CA THR A 226 -17.79 -7.15 17.58
C THR A 226 -18.34 -5.73 17.59
N ASP A 227 -19.30 -5.46 18.49
CA ASP A 227 -19.88 -4.10 18.62
C ASP A 227 -18.85 -3.07 19.09
N GLU A 228 -17.84 -3.52 19.83
CA GLU A 228 -16.80 -2.64 20.36
C GLU A 228 -15.70 -2.32 19.34
N GLN A 229 -15.33 -3.27 18.48
CA GLN A 229 -14.16 -3.17 17.62
C GLN A 229 -14.49 -3.06 16.12
N GLY A 230 -15.75 -3.24 15.73
CA GLY A 230 -16.12 -3.35 14.32
C GLY A 230 -15.70 -4.70 13.73
N MET A 231 -15.31 -4.72 12.45
CA MET A 231 -14.87 -5.93 11.75
C MET A 231 -13.34 -6.02 11.66
N PHE A 232 -12.81 -7.19 11.96
CA PHE A 232 -11.37 -7.46 11.93
C PHE A 232 -11.08 -8.95 11.75
N PHE A 233 -9.81 -9.27 11.47
CA PHE A 233 -9.33 -10.65 11.49
C PHE A 233 -8.85 -10.99 12.90
N ALA A 234 -9.45 -11.99 13.54
CA ALA A 234 -8.94 -12.59 14.75
C ALA A 234 -7.72 -13.47 14.40
N PHE A 235 -6.56 -12.85 14.23
CA PHE A 235 -5.33 -13.60 14.07
C PHE A 235 -4.93 -14.23 15.39
N ASN A 236 -4.68 -15.52 15.41
CA ASN A 236 -3.91 -16.10 16.48
C ASN A 236 -2.51 -15.48 16.39
N GLU A 237 -2.10 -14.80 17.45
CA GLU A 237 -0.75 -14.25 17.57
C GLU A 237 0.27 -15.37 17.37
N ASN A 238 0.78 -15.50 16.16
CA ASN A 238 1.93 -16.35 15.92
C ASN A 238 3.17 -15.53 16.26
N PRO A 239 3.89 -15.84 17.36
CA PRO A 239 5.03 -15.05 17.80
C PRO A 239 6.19 -15.04 16.81
N TYR A 240 6.12 -15.87 15.77
CA TYR A 240 7.13 -15.95 14.69
C TYR A 240 6.78 -15.10 13.46
N THR A 241 5.59 -14.48 13.40
CA THR A 241 5.26 -13.53 12.34
C THR A 241 5.66 -12.12 12.78
N TRP A 242 6.35 -11.40 11.93
CA TRP A 242 6.68 -9.99 12.16
C TRP A 242 5.37 -9.21 12.37
N GLY A 243 5.22 -8.57 13.53
CA GLY A 243 3.96 -7.95 13.97
C GLY A 243 3.39 -6.86 13.05
N GLY A 244 4.07 -6.53 11.94
CA GLY A 244 3.55 -5.66 10.89
C GLY A 244 2.58 -6.34 9.91
N MET A 245 2.62 -7.68 9.82
CA MET A 245 1.83 -8.41 8.81
C MET A 245 0.33 -8.38 9.07
N GLN A 246 -0.11 -8.27 10.32
CA GLN A 246 -1.54 -8.20 10.66
C GLN A 246 -2.18 -6.92 10.13
N MET A 247 -1.50 -5.80 10.30
CA MET A 247 -1.96 -4.51 9.82
C MET A 247 -1.97 -4.46 8.29
N GLN A 248 -0.92 -4.96 7.66
CA GLN A 248 -0.80 -5.07 6.21
C GLN A 248 -1.96 -5.89 5.64
N ALA A 249 -2.19 -7.10 6.15
CA ALA A 249 -3.27 -7.97 5.70
C ALA A 249 -4.65 -7.32 5.88
N HIS A 250 -4.86 -6.58 6.97
CA HIS A 250 -6.11 -5.85 7.22
C HIS A 250 -6.34 -4.76 6.16
N VAL A 251 -5.32 -3.96 5.87
CA VAL A 251 -5.37 -2.89 4.87
C VAL A 251 -5.55 -3.46 3.45
N ASP A 252 -4.83 -4.53 3.09
CA ASP A 252 -4.96 -5.18 1.78
C ASP A 252 -6.37 -5.75 1.57
N VAL A 253 -6.99 -6.30 2.63
CA VAL A 253 -8.39 -6.76 2.54
C VAL A 253 -9.36 -5.60 2.44
N MET A 254 -9.15 -4.50 3.16
CA MET A 254 -9.96 -3.28 2.99
C MET A 254 -9.87 -2.78 1.54
N GLU A 255 -8.68 -2.75 0.98
CA GLU A 255 -8.46 -2.31 -0.40
C GLU A 255 -9.23 -3.18 -1.41
N VAL A 256 -9.14 -4.50 -1.32
CA VAL A 256 -9.86 -5.38 -2.24
C VAL A 256 -11.38 -5.24 -2.09
N LEU A 257 -11.90 -5.12 -0.87
CA LEU A 257 -13.33 -4.94 -0.62
C LEU A 257 -13.85 -3.62 -1.21
N GLU A 258 -13.07 -2.56 -1.13
CA GLU A 258 -13.39 -1.26 -1.75
C GLU A 258 -13.33 -1.33 -3.28
N GLN A 259 -12.28 -1.91 -3.84
CA GLN A 259 -12.07 -1.99 -5.29
C GLN A 259 -13.06 -2.92 -6.00
N THR A 260 -13.48 -4.00 -5.36
CA THR A 260 -14.45 -4.96 -5.95
C THR A 260 -15.91 -4.51 -5.80
N GLY A 261 -16.18 -3.48 -5.00
CA GLY A 261 -17.50 -2.86 -4.82
C GLY A 261 -18.48 -3.70 -4.01
N GLY A 262 -19.60 -3.06 -3.60
CA GLY A 262 -20.68 -3.74 -2.87
C GLY A 262 -20.35 -4.11 -1.42
N ASN A 263 -19.28 -3.57 -0.84
CA ASN A 263 -18.78 -3.94 0.48
C ASN A 263 -18.64 -2.74 1.43
N THR A 264 -19.30 -1.63 1.14
CA THR A 264 -19.11 -0.35 1.86
C THR A 264 -19.26 -0.52 3.37
N ASP A 265 -20.32 -1.17 3.83
CA ASP A 265 -20.56 -1.37 5.27
C ASP A 265 -19.44 -2.19 5.93
N THR A 266 -18.96 -3.23 5.25
CA THR A 266 -17.83 -4.03 5.74
C THR A 266 -16.55 -3.20 5.86
N VAL A 267 -16.26 -2.38 4.86
CA VAL A 267 -15.09 -1.49 4.86
C VAL A 267 -15.18 -0.45 5.98
N GLU A 268 -16.35 0.15 6.21
CA GLU A 268 -16.54 1.11 7.31
C GLU A 268 -16.34 0.45 8.69
N GLU A 269 -16.83 -0.76 8.89
CA GLU A 269 -16.59 -1.52 10.11
C GLU A 269 -15.11 -1.91 10.30
N MET A 270 -14.40 -2.19 9.22
CA MET A 270 -12.95 -2.45 9.24
C MET A 270 -12.15 -1.17 9.54
N LYS A 271 -12.56 -0.02 9.02
CA LYS A 271 -11.97 1.29 9.37
C LYS A 271 -12.11 1.58 10.87
N LEU A 272 -13.25 1.22 11.47
CA LEU A 272 -13.47 1.41 12.90
C LEU A 272 -12.43 0.64 13.73
N TRP A 273 -12.16 -0.62 13.36
CA TRP A 273 -11.11 -1.39 14.02
C TRP A 273 -9.73 -0.75 13.88
N LEU A 274 -9.38 -0.31 12.67
CA LEU A 274 -8.10 0.33 12.39
C LEU A 274 -7.89 1.58 13.25
N LEU A 275 -8.90 2.44 13.37
CA LEU A 275 -8.87 3.63 14.21
C LEU A 275 -8.71 3.28 15.70
N LYS A 276 -9.39 2.25 16.19
CA LYS A 276 -9.27 1.80 17.58
C LYS A 276 -7.89 1.22 17.90
N GLN A 277 -7.29 0.47 16.97
CA GLN A 277 -5.91 -0.01 17.13
C GLN A 277 -4.94 1.18 17.28
N LYS A 278 -5.15 2.24 16.53
CA LYS A 278 -4.30 3.44 16.61
C LYS A 278 -4.41 4.17 17.96
N GLN A 279 -5.58 4.16 18.57
CA GLN A 279 -5.80 4.80 19.88
C GLN A 279 -5.07 4.07 21.02
N THR A 280 -4.83 2.76 20.88
CA THR A 280 -4.30 1.91 21.94
C THR A 280 -2.84 1.50 21.75
N GLN A 281 -2.35 1.53 20.50
CA GLN A 281 -1.02 1.04 20.16
C GLN A 281 -0.36 1.92 19.10
N GLN A 282 0.97 1.98 19.12
CA GLN A 282 1.75 2.47 17.98
C GLN A 282 1.81 1.35 16.93
N TRP A 283 1.71 1.69 15.66
CA TRP A 283 1.92 0.73 14.59
C TRP A 283 3.38 0.25 14.57
N ASN A 284 3.55 -1.05 14.40
CA ASN A 284 4.82 -1.72 14.67
C ASN A 284 5.95 -1.39 13.69
N SER A 285 5.67 -0.68 12.60
CA SER A 285 6.69 -0.30 11.62
C SER A 285 6.28 0.94 10.81
N PRO A 286 7.26 1.65 10.22
CA PRO A 286 6.97 2.74 9.27
C PRO A 286 6.16 2.26 8.05
N VAL A 287 6.32 1.01 7.62
CA VAL A 287 5.55 0.38 6.54
C VAL A 287 4.08 0.28 6.92
N ALA A 288 3.78 -0.35 8.06
CA ALA A 288 2.41 -0.48 8.57
C ALA A 288 1.75 0.90 8.79
N THR A 289 2.53 1.90 9.21
CA THR A 289 2.06 3.28 9.36
C THR A 289 1.67 3.89 8.00
N ALA A 290 2.49 3.69 6.97
CA ALA A 290 2.21 4.23 5.63
C ALA A 290 0.99 3.56 5.00
N ASP A 291 0.85 2.24 5.13
CA ASP A 291 -0.27 1.48 4.58
C ASP A 291 -1.60 1.85 5.28
N ALA A 292 -1.58 1.98 6.61
CA ALA A 292 -2.75 2.40 7.37
C ALA A 292 -3.14 3.86 7.13
#